data_ec8b9408eb4c144cd7b6da5bd42001a1
#
_entry.id   ec8b9408eb4c144cd7b6da5bd42001a1
#
_cell.length_a   1.000
_cell.length_b   1.000
_cell.length_c   1.000
_cell.angle_alpha   90.00
_cell.angle_beta   90.00
_cell.angle_gamma   90.00
#
_symmetry.space_group_name_H-M   'P 1'
#
loop_
_entity.id
_entity.type
_entity.pdbx_description
1 polymer ?
#
loop_
_entity_poly.entity_id
_entity_poly.type
_entity_poly.pdbx_seq_one_letter_code
_entity_poly.pdbx_strand_id
1 'polypeptide(L)'
;LIGLVGSEMCIRDRSKLGILSSTAMQRGSVPYTGLSGQFTYYANRLFSFLRPSPLGKNLFVKLNGAVYSGGPNPTFGASGLAAVWAEENTRESIFNAFSRKEVFATSGPRIRLRFFAGYNFDESMLTSVNGIENAYSHGVSMGGTLLKNKSEGESDTPTFLITASADPENAPLQRLQVIKGWVDKNGNTKEFVYDVACANNLEVNVETHRCPDNGARVDIESCAINPETGSAQLATLWTDPTFNPQERSFYYARVLENPTCRWSTWDAIRAGIQPRPDLSKTIQERAWSSPIHYVGQ
;
A
#
# COMPACT_ATOMS: atom_id res chain seq x y z
N LEU A 1 -4.94 10.89 15.55
CA LEU A 1 -3.54 11.18 15.21
C LEU A 1 -2.96 9.99 14.45
N ILE A 2 -2.21 10.26 13.38
CA ILE A 2 -1.53 9.24 12.60
C ILE A 2 -0.09 9.23 13.04
N GLY A 3 0.34 8.16 13.68
CA GLY A 3 1.76 7.90 13.85
C GLY A 3 2.31 7.28 12.56
N LEU A 4 2.97 8.05 11.71
CA LEU A 4 3.75 7.53 10.61
C LEU A 4 5.07 7.02 11.18
N VAL A 5 5.19 5.71 11.33
CA VAL A 5 6.47 5.05 11.54
C VAL A 5 7.01 4.77 10.14
N GLY A 6 7.60 5.78 9.53
CA GLY A 6 8.15 5.65 8.20
C GLY A 6 9.34 4.71 8.20
N SER A 7 9.52 4.01 7.09
CA SER A 7 10.78 3.31 6.77
C SER A 7 11.98 4.23 6.91
N GLU A 8 11.79 5.55 6.84
CA GLU A 8 12.81 6.57 7.11
C GLU A 8 13.33 6.54 8.54
N MET A 9 12.50 6.27 9.58
CA MET A 9 13.01 6.11 10.94
C MET A 9 13.78 4.79 11.09
N CYS A 10 13.30 3.71 10.51
CA CYS A 10 14.05 2.45 10.46
C CYS A 10 15.34 2.56 9.64
N ILE A 11 15.34 3.33 8.55
CA ILE A 11 16.51 3.59 7.71
C ILE A 11 17.48 4.50 8.45
N ARG A 12 17.01 5.52 9.15
CA ARG A 12 17.86 6.47 9.88
C ARG A 12 18.53 5.83 11.08
N ASP A 13 17.83 5.03 11.85
CA ASP A 13 18.39 4.31 13.00
C ASP A 13 19.33 3.18 12.57
N ARG A 14 19.01 2.47 11.51
CA ARG A 14 19.88 1.42 10.98
C ARG A 14 21.08 1.98 10.21
N SER A 15 20.98 3.16 9.58
CA SER A 15 22.15 3.82 8.97
C SER A 15 23.17 4.27 10.01
N LYS A 16 22.73 4.64 11.22
CA LYS A 16 23.62 4.91 12.36
C LYS A 16 24.34 3.65 12.86
N LEU A 17 23.76 2.47 12.65
CA LEU A 17 24.32 1.17 13.05
C LEU A 17 25.14 0.48 11.94
N GLY A 18 25.28 1.09 10.77
CA GLY A 18 26.05 0.53 9.64
C GLY A 18 25.44 -0.75 9.00
N ILE A 19 24.26 -1.18 9.43
CA ILE A 19 23.69 -2.48 9.05
C ILE A 19 22.82 -2.42 7.78
N LEU A 20 22.49 -1.23 7.29
CA LEU A 20 21.45 -1.08 6.27
C LEU A 20 21.86 -0.73 4.89
N SER A 21 23.12 -0.46 4.71
CA SER A 21 23.55 0.06 3.41
C SER A 21 23.22 -0.87 2.25
N SER A 22 23.30 -2.19 2.46
CA SER A 22 23.15 -3.13 1.35
C SER A 22 21.71 -3.38 0.92
N THR A 23 20.77 -3.48 1.85
CA THR A 23 19.38 -3.85 1.50
C THR A 23 18.57 -2.65 0.97
N ALA A 24 18.81 -1.47 1.52
CA ALA A 24 18.18 -0.24 1.01
C ALA A 24 18.78 0.17 -0.35
N MET A 25 20.08 -0.01 -0.54
CA MET A 25 20.76 0.19 -1.84
C MET A 25 20.29 -0.80 -2.90
N GLN A 26 20.00 -2.05 -2.52
CA GLN A 26 19.48 -3.07 -3.43
C GLN A 26 18.08 -2.72 -3.96
N ARG A 27 17.31 -1.91 -3.23
CA ARG A 27 15.96 -1.51 -3.63
C ARG A 27 15.90 -0.26 -4.52
N GLY A 28 17.05 0.36 -4.80
CA GLY A 28 17.12 1.55 -5.68
C GLY A 28 16.37 2.78 -5.16
N SER A 29 15.92 2.76 -3.90
CA SER A 29 15.02 3.74 -3.34
C SER A 29 15.66 4.75 -2.40
N VAL A 30 16.94 4.59 -2.11
CA VAL A 30 17.68 5.54 -1.28
C VAL A 30 18.53 6.39 -2.19
N PRO A 31 18.19 7.66 -2.38
CA PRO A 31 19.17 8.57 -2.93
C PRO A 31 20.39 8.53 -2.00
N TYR A 32 21.59 8.47 -2.58
CA TYR A 32 22.87 8.55 -1.84
C TYR A 32 23.04 9.96 -1.23
N THR A 33 22.05 10.43 -0.48
CA THR A 33 21.95 11.81 0.01
C THR A 33 22.57 12.02 1.39
N GLY A 34 23.04 10.97 2.04
CA GLY A 34 23.77 11.08 3.30
C GLY A 34 25.28 10.85 3.12
N LEU A 35 26.09 11.48 3.95
CA LEU A 35 27.56 11.30 3.96
C LEU A 35 27.97 9.81 4.02
N SER A 36 27.22 8.99 4.74
CA SER A 36 27.46 7.54 4.81
C SER A 36 27.12 6.82 3.50
N GLY A 37 26.06 7.22 2.81
CA GLY A 37 25.70 6.67 1.51
C GLY A 37 26.69 7.05 0.43
N GLN A 38 27.13 8.31 0.41
CA GLN A 38 28.18 8.78 -0.50
C GLN A 38 29.50 8.09 -0.22
N PHE A 39 29.91 7.97 1.03
CA PHE A 39 31.14 7.27 1.39
C PHE A 39 31.11 5.80 0.96
N THR A 40 30.00 5.11 1.17
CA THR A 40 29.84 3.71 0.73
C THR A 40 29.85 3.59 -0.80
N TYR A 41 29.25 4.55 -1.52
CA TYR A 41 29.29 4.60 -2.99
C TYR A 41 30.73 4.77 -3.49
N TYR A 42 31.46 5.75 -2.98
CA TYR A 42 32.86 6.00 -3.39
C TYR A 42 33.80 4.88 -2.94
N ALA A 43 33.61 4.34 -1.74
CA ALA A 43 34.39 3.21 -1.28
C ALA A 43 34.15 1.97 -2.15
N ASN A 44 32.91 1.63 -2.46
CA ASN A 44 32.60 0.52 -3.35
C ASN A 44 33.15 0.74 -4.77
N ARG A 45 33.13 1.97 -5.28
CA ARG A 45 33.73 2.32 -6.56
C ARG A 45 35.26 2.20 -6.56
N LEU A 46 35.91 2.61 -5.49
CA LEU A 46 37.35 2.46 -5.31
C LEU A 46 37.76 1.02 -5.11
N PHE A 47 37.03 0.27 -4.28
CA PHE A 47 37.30 -1.17 -4.05
C PHE A 47 36.94 -2.06 -5.25
N SER A 48 35.97 -1.67 -6.09
CA SER A 48 35.68 -2.38 -7.35
C SER A 48 36.82 -2.23 -8.37
N PHE A 49 37.59 -1.17 -8.28
CA PHE A 49 38.80 -0.98 -9.10
C PHE A 49 39.97 -1.86 -8.62
N LEU A 50 40.06 -2.09 -7.30
CA LEU A 50 41.15 -2.88 -6.66
C LEU A 50 40.84 -4.37 -6.55
N ARG A 51 39.57 -4.77 -6.56
CA ARG A 51 39.10 -6.16 -6.63
C ARG A 51 37.91 -6.25 -7.58
N PRO A 52 38.01 -6.94 -8.71
CA PRO A 52 36.84 -7.25 -9.53
C PRO A 52 35.96 -8.22 -8.74
N SER A 53 35.12 -7.64 -7.85
CA SER A 53 34.09 -8.37 -7.14
C SER A 53 33.03 -8.81 -8.13
N PRO A 54 32.46 -10.02 -8.02
CA PRO A 54 31.26 -10.42 -8.77
C PRO A 54 30.12 -9.42 -8.63
N LEU A 55 30.04 -8.70 -7.51
CA LEU A 55 29.12 -7.57 -7.26
C LEU A 55 29.37 -6.36 -8.16
N GLY A 56 30.62 -6.08 -8.54
CA GLY A 56 30.96 -4.92 -9.38
C GLY A 56 30.51 -5.07 -10.84
N LYS A 57 30.39 -6.30 -11.35
CA LYS A 57 29.95 -6.56 -12.72
C LYS A 57 28.45 -6.33 -12.92
N ASN A 58 27.65 -6.33 -11.87
CA ASN A 58 26.20 -6.19 -11.93
C ASN A 58 25.67 -4.76 -11.59
N LEU A 59 26.58 -3.81 -11.32
CA LEU A 59 26.19 -2.43 -10.99
C LEU A 59 25.67 -1.64 -12.20
N PHE A 60 26.03 -2.08 -13.41
CA PHE A 60 25.61 -1.43 -14.65
C PHE A 60 25.22 -2.47 -15.67
N VAL A 61 24.11 -2.22 -16.36
CA VAL A 61 23.62 -3.01 -17.49
C VAL A 61 23.67 -2.15 -18.74
N LYS A 62 24.28 -2.66 -19.80
CA LYS A 62 24.30 -1.99 -21.09
C LYS A 62 23.22 -2.60 -21.98
N LEU A 63 22.20 -1.80 -22.29
CA LEU A 63 21.08 -2.19 -23.14
C LEU A 63 20.93 -1.14 -24.26
N ASN A 64 20.86 -1.60 -25.51
CA ASN A 64 20.68 -0.75 -26.69
C ASN A 64 21.66 0.47 -26.76
N GLY A 65 22.90 0.28 -26.32
CA GLY A 65 23.92 1.33 -26.32
C GLY A 65 23.92 2.26 -25.10
N ALA A 66 22.86 2.27 -24.30
CA ALA A 66 22.77 3.05 -23.07
C ALA A 66 23.20 2.23 -21.84
N VAL A 67 23.73 2.91 -20.84
CA VAL A 67 24.19 2.30 -19.56
C VAL A 67 23.17 2.64 -18.47
N TYR A 68 22.61 1.63 -17.87
CA TYR A 68 21.63 1.74 -16.79
C TYR A 68 22.20 1.24 -15.47
N SER A 69 21.66 1.75 -14.38
CA SER A 69 21.91 1.16 -13.06
C SER A 69 21.43 -0.29 -13.05
N GLY A 70 22.36 -1.21 -12.74
CA GLY A 70 22.16 -2.66 -12.78
C GLY A 70 22.06 -3.26 -11.41
N GLY A 71 21.48 -2.76 -10.41
CA GLY A 71 21.39 -3.41 -9.09
C GLY A 71 20.89 -4.87 -9.19
N PRO A 72 21.11 -5.69 -8.19
CA PRO A 72 20.74 -7.11 -8.21
C PRO A 72 19.22 -7.32 -8.36
N ASN A 73 18.41 -6.29 -8.10
CA ASN A 73 16.95 -6.36 -8.19
C ASN A 73 16.34 -5.10 -8.81
N PRO A 74 16.54 -4.86 -10.11
CA PRO A 74 16.02 -3.67 -10.79
C PRO A 74 14.49 -3.60 -10.81
N THR A 75 13.81 -4.71 -10.50
CA THR A 75 12.36 -4.81 -10.42
C THR A 75 11.77 -4.31 -9.10
N PHE A 76 12.60 -4.05 -8.09
CA PHE A 76 12.11 -3.56 -6.80
C PHE A 76 11.54 -2.15 -6.92
N GLY A 77 10.46 -1.90 -6.17
CA GLY A 77 9.85 -0.59 -6.03
C GLY A 77 10.63 0.32 -5.07
N ALA A 78 10.09 1.51 -4.83
CA ALA A 78 10.52 2.40 -3.76
C ALA A 78 10.27 1.78 -2.38
N SER A 79 10.84 2.36 -1.33
CA SER A 79 10.58 1.94 0.04
C SER A 79 9.14 2.25 0.42
N GLY A 80 8.45 1.26 1.00
CA GLY A 80 7.13 1.46 1.56
C GLY A 80 7.16 2.14 2.93
N LEU A 81 5.98 2.51 3.41
CA LEU A 81 5.73 3.05 4.74
C LEU A 81 4.90 2.04 5.54
N ALA A 82 5.17 1.93 6.83
CA ALA A 82 4.24 1.35 7.79
C ALA A 82 3.65 2.49 8.63
N ALA A 83 2.35 2.48 8.82
CA ALA A 83 1.62 3.49 9.56
C ALA A 83 0.65 2.85 10.55
N VAL A 84 0.37 3.55 11.64
CA VAL A 84 -0.56 3.12 12.68
C VAL A 84 -1.59 4.20 12.94
N TRP A 85 -2.75 3.79 13.41
CA TRP A 85 -3.73 4.69 14.02
C TRP A 85 -3.51 4.68 15.52
N ALA A 86 -2.94 5.75 16.04
CA ALA A 86 -2.62 5.94 17.44
C ALA A 86 -3.34 7.17 18.00
N GLU A 87 -3.66 7.16 19.28
CA GLU A 87 -4.33 8.27 19.96
C GLU A 87 -3.43 9.50 20.06
N GLU A 88 -2.11 9.25 20.28
CA GLU A 88 -1.09 10.28 20.41
C GLU A 88 0.18 9.90 19.65
N ASN A 89 0.98 10.89 19.28
CA ASN A 89 2.29 10.68 18.69
C ASN A 89 3.35 10.45 19.78
N THR A 90 3.11 9.45 20.62
CA THR A 90 4.04 9.01 21.66
C THR A 90 4.50 7.58 21.36
N ARG A 91 5.68 7.20 21.88
CA ARG A 91 6.22 5.85 21.73
C ARG A 91 5.25 4.78 22.26
N GLU A 92 4.64 5.07 23.40
CA GLU A 92 3.71 4.14 24.05
C GLU A 92 2.44 3.95 23.21
N SER A 93 1.81 5.05 22.77
CA SER A 93 0.60 4.99 21.95
C SER A 93 0.82 4.30 20.61
N ILE A 94 1.96 4.57 19.97
CA ILE A 94 2.38 3.89 18.71
C ILE A 94 2.60 2.39 18.96
N PHE A 95 3.28 2.02 20.05
CA PHE A 95 3.50 0.62 20.41
C PHE A 95 2.18 -0.11 20.68
N ASN A 96 1.25 0.54 21.38
CA ASN A 96 -0.07 -0.01 21.66
C ASN A 96 -0.88 -0.21 20.37
N ALA A 97 -0.80 0.72 19.42
CA ALA A 97 -1.43 0.56 18.10
C ALA A 97 -0.85 -0.61 17.31
N PHE A 98 0.48 -0.82 17.34
CA PHE A 98 1.11 -2.02 16.79
C PHE A 98 0.63 -3.30 17.47
N SER A 99 0.52 -3.28 18.80
CA SER A 99 0.06 -4.44 19.59
C SER A 99 -1.39 -4.81 19.28
N ARG A 100 -2.25 -3.82 19.04
CA ARG A 100 -3.62 -4.02 18.55
C ARG A 100 -3.68 -4.38 17.06
N LYS A 101 -2.55 -4.35 16.34
CA LYS A 101 -2.46 -4.55 14.89
C LYS A 101 -3.24 -3.52 14.08
N GLU A 102 -3.50 -2.37 14.61
CA GLU A 102 -4.17 -1.26 13.94
C GLU A 102 -3.20 -0.52 13.03
N VAL A 103 -2.73 -1.25 12.03
CA VAL A 103 -1.59 -0.92 11.17
C VAL A 103 -2.02 -1.01 9.71
N PHE A 104 -1.52 -0.09 8.91
CA PHE A 104 -1.57 -0.21 7.46
C PHE A 104 -0.20 0.08 6.86
N ALA A 105 0.01 -0.38 5.64
CA ALA A 105 1.26 -0.17 4.92
C ALA A 105 0.98 0.47 3.57
N THR A 106 1.94 1.23 3.06
CA THR A 106 1.89 1.77 1.70
C THR A 106 3.12 1.38 0.91
N SER A 107 3.05 1.46 -0.40
CA SER A 107 4.18 1.20 -1.29
C SER A 107 5.11 2.43 -1.47
N GLY A 108 4.83 3.54 -0.78
CA GLY A 108 5.66 4.77 -0.80
C GLY A 108 4.88 6.03 -0.44
N PRO A 109 3.75 6.32 -1.12
CA PRO A 109 2.92 7.48 -0.83
C PRO A 109 2.34 7.45 0.58
N ARG A 110 2.00 8.64 1.11
CA ARG A 110 1.37 8.80 2.43
C ARG A 110 -0.15 8.63 2.37
N ILE A 111 -0.61 7.63 1.64
CA ILE A 111 -2.02 7.25 1.61
C ILE A 111 -2.47 6.90 3.02
N ARG A 112 -3.64 7.39 3.42
CA ARG A 112 -4.27 7.06 4.70
C ARG A 112 -5.40 6.08 4.45
N LEU A 113 -5.42 4.98 5.20
CA LEU A 113 -6.41 3.92 5.03
C LEU A 113 -7.00 3.55 6.38
N ARG A 114 -8.34 3.47 6.47
CA ARG A 114 -9.06 2.90 7.61
C ARG A 114 -9.97 1.79 7.14
N PHE A 115 -10.12 0.78 7.98
CA PHE A 115 -10.92 -0.38 7.69
C PHE A 115 -11.57 -0.90 8.98
N PHE A 116 -12.90 -1.00 8.97
CA PHE A 116 -13.69 -1.48 10.08
C PHE A 116 -14.70 -2.52 9.60
N ALA A 117 -15.16 -3.37 10.52
CA ALA A 117 -16.26 -4.29 10.30
C ALA A 117 -17.22 -4.26 11.47
N GLY A 118 -18.51 -4.31 11.20
CA GLY A 118 -19.58 -4.35 12.19
C GLY A 118 -20.89 -4.84 11.60
N TYR A 119 -21.87 -5.10 12.46
CA TYR A 119 -23.19 -5.59 11.99
C TYR A 119 -24.21 -4.47 11.81
N ASN A 120 -23.99 -3.34 12.47
CA ASN A 120 -24.95 -2.21 12.52
C ASN A 120 -24.36 -0.94 11.86
N PHE A 121 -23.54 -1.10 10.85
CA PHE A 121 -23.00 0.03 10.10
C PHE A 121 -24.01 0.50 9.05
N ASP A 122 -24.28 1.81 9.05
CA ASP A 122 -25.20 2.46 8.12
C ASP A 122 -24.54 3.66 7.40
N GLU A 123 -25.23 4.20 6.41
CA GLU A 123 -24.72 5.28 5.56
C GLU A 123 -24.38 6.58 6.34
N SER A 124 -24.97 6.78 7.53
CA SER A 124 -24.64 7.93 8.36
C SER A 124 -23.18 7.96 8.78
N MET A 125 -22.54 6.80 8.87
CA MET A 125 -21.11 6.69 9.20
C MET A 125 -20.18 7.28 8.13
N LEU A 126 -20.64 7.36 6.88
CA LEU A 126 -19.88 7.98 5.79
C LEU A 126 -19.95 9.51 5.80
N THR A 127 -21.02 10.07 6.34
CA THR A 127 -21.32 11.51 6.27
C THR A 127 -21.22 12.23 7.61
N SER A 128 -21.37 11.50 8.72
CA SER A 128 -21.31 12.05 10.07
C SER A 128 -19.89 12.39 10.50
N VAL A 129 -19.74 13.49 11.23
CA VAL A 129 -18.49 13.87 11.90
C VAL A 129 -18.02 12.78 12.87
N ASN A 130 -18.94 12.08 13.51
CA ASN A 130 -18.68 11.02 14.49
C ASN A 130 -18.67 9.63 13.87
N GLY A 131 -18.69 9.51 12.53
CA GLY A 131 -18.79 8.22 11.84
C GLY A 131 -17.67 7.26 12.21
N ILE A 132 -16.44 7.74 12.34
CA ILE A 132 -15.28 6.93 12.75
C ILE A 132 -15.37 6.53 14.24
N GLU A 133 -15.81 7.42 15.11
CA GLU A 133 -16.04 7.10 16.54
C GLU A 133 -17.11 6.03 16.70
N ASN A 134 -18.19 6.16 15.94
CA ASN A 134 -19.25 5.15 15.89
C ASN A 134 -18.74 3.80 15.37
N ALA A 135 -17.84 3.80 14.37
CA ALA A 135 -17.24 2.56 13.88
C ALA A 135 -16.36 1.86 14.93
N TYR A 136 -15.64 2.61 15.75
CA TYR A 136 -14.91 2.04 16.90
C TYR A 136 -15.84 1.49 17.99
N SER A 137 -16.96 2.18 18.25
CA SER A 137 -17.90 1.82 19.32
C SER A 137 -18.78 0.60 18.98
N HIS A 138 -19.10 0.42 17.69
CA HIS A 138 -20.06 -0.60 17.23
C HIS A 138 -19.44 -1.68 16.33
N GLY A 139 -18.13 -1.71 16.22
CA GLY A 139 -17.44 -2.67 15.37
C GLY A 139 -16.01 -2.96 15.82
N VAL A 140 -15.26 -3.56 14.92
CA VAL A 140 -13.84 -3.85 15.09
C VAL A 140 -13.03 -3.13 14.03
N SER A 141 -11.89 -2.54 14.43
CA SER A 141 -10.94 -1.95 13.50
C SER A 141 -10.04 -3.01 12.86
N MET A 142 -9.29 -2.61 11.81
CA MET A 142 -8.26 -3.46 11.21
C MET A 142 -7.35 -4.08 12.27
N GLY A 143 -6.96 -5.34 12.07
CA GLY A 143 -6.20 -6.13 13.02
C GLY A 143 -7.05 -6.87 14.04
N GLY A 144 -8.33 -6.54 14.15
CA GLY A 144 -9.28 -7.14 15.09
C GLY A 144 -9.89 -8.46 14.61
N THR A 145 -10.73 -9.03 15.47
CA THR A 145 -11.50 -10.24 15.18
C THR A 145 -12.99 -9.94 15.35
N LEU A 146 -13.75 -10.12 14.28
CA LEU A 146 -15.20 -10.04 14.29
C LEU A 146 -15.77 -11.41 14.64
N LEU A 147 -16.49 -11.47 15.74
CA LEU A 147 -17.20 -12.70 16.14
C LEU A 147 -18.58 -12.74 15.48
N LYS A 148 -19.10 -13.94 15.29
CA LYS A 148 -20.47 -14.15 14.80
C LYS A 148 -21.47 -13.36 15.65
N ASN A 149 -22.39 -12.66 14.99
CA ASN A 149 -23.49 -12.00 15.68
C ASN A 149 -24.38 -13.05 16.37
N LYS A 150 -24.70 -12.81 17.65
CA LYS A 150 -25.58 -13.66 18.44
C LYS A 150 -26.93 -13.01 18.73
N SER A 151 -27.15 -11.78 18.25
CA SER A 151 -28.40 -11.06 18.49
C SER A 151 -29.50 -11.62 17.60
N GLU A 152 -30.59 -12.07 18.19
CA GLU A 152 -31.76 -12.52 17.44
C GLU A 152 -32.42 -11.34 16.72
N GLY A 153 -32.65 -11.48 15.41
CA GLY A 153 -33.33 -10.48 14.60
C GLY A 153 -32.43 -9.44 13.91
N GLU A 154 -31.14 -9.47 14.13
CA GLU A 154 -30.17 -8.64 13.41
C GLU A 154 -29.55 -9.39 12.23
N SER A 155 -28.97 -8.65 11.27
CA SER A 155 -28.26 -9.25 10.15
C SER A 155 -27.08 -10.08 10.61
N ASP A 156 -26.99 -11.32 10.14
CA ASP A 156 -25.81 -12.16 10.38
C ASP A 156 -24.63 -11.76 9.48
N THR A 157 -24.84 -10.88 8.49
CA THR A 157 -23.85 -10.47 7.52
C THR A 157 -23.19 -9.15 7.94
N PRO A 158 -21.88 -9.14 8.11
CA PRO A 158 -21.16 -7.92 8.50
C PRO A 158 -21.09 -6.92 7.36
N THR A 159 -21.11 -5.64 7.73
CA THR A 159 -20.84 -4.52 6.84
C THR A 159 -19.44 -4.00 7.15
N PHE A 160 -18.70 -3.66 6.10
CA PHE A 160 -17.34 -3.13 6.18
C PHE A 160 -17.36 -1.66 5.82
N LEU A 161 -16.78 -0.82 6.69
CA LEU A 161 -16.52 0.59 6.43
C LEU A 161 -15.07 0.76 6.00
N ILE A 162 -14.86 1.30 4.81
CA ILE A 162 -13.55 1.57 4.25
C ILE A 162 -13.44 3.05 3.92
N THR A 163 -12.39 3.70 4.39
CA THR A 163 -12.09 5.08 4.01
C THR A 163 -10.62 5.20 3.63
N ALA A 164 -10.34 5.91 2.55
CA ALA A 164 -8.98 6.22 2.14
C ALA A 164 -8.86 7.68 1.68
N SER A 165 -7.69 8.28 1.95
CA SER A 165 -7.33 9.61 1.45
C SER A 165 -6.00 9.51 0.70
N ALA A 166 -5.93 10.16 -0.46
CA ALA A 166 -4.70 10.23 -1.26
C ALA A 166 -3.58 10.96 -0.51
N ASP A 167 -2.36 10.71 -0.94
CA ASP A 167 -1.23 11.59 -0.66
C ASP A 167 -1.34 12.83 -1.56
N PRO A 168 -1.42 14.06 -1.00
CA PRO A 168 -1.53 15.27 -1.82
C PRO A 168 -0.35 15.51 -2.77
N GLU A 169 0.81 14.92 -2.45
CA GLU A 169 2.04 15.07 -3.23
C GLU A 169 2.19 13.98 -4.32
N ASN A 170 1.21 13.07 -4.44
CA ASN A 170 1.24 11.96 -5.38
C ASN A 170 -0.03 11.88 -6.24
N ALA A 171 -0.29 10.75 -6.87
CA ALA A 171 -1.44 10.57 -7.74
C ALA A 171 -2.76 10.43 -6.96
N PRO A 172 -3.89 10.89 -7.53
CA PRO A 172 -5.20 10.62 -6.97
C PRO A 172 -5.52 9.12 -6.87
N LEU A 173 -6.43 8.77 -5.94
CA LEU A 173 -6.91 7.40 -5.79
C LEU A 173 -7.72 6.96 -7.01
N GLN A 174 -7.56 5.68 -7.37
CA GLN A 174 -8.31 5.06 -8.46
C GLN A 174 -9.47 4.23 -7.96
N ARG A 175 -9.25 3.40 -6.93
CA ARG A 175 -10.27 2.48 -6.41
C ARG A 175 -9.93 1.95 -5.03
N LEU A 176 -10.99 1.55 -4.31
CA LEU A 176 -10.90 0.72 -3.12
C LEU A 176 -11.21 -0.73 -3.46
N GLN A 177 -10.52 -1.63 -2.80
CA GLN A 177 -10.72 -3.07 -2.92
C GLN A 177 -10.84 -3.69 -1.53
N VAL A 178 -11.65 -4.74 -1.43
CA VAL A 178 -11.63 -5.68 -0.32
C VAL A 178 -11.15 -7.02 -0.84
N ILE A 179 -10.18 -7.59 -0.16
CA ILE A 179 -9.68 -8.92 -0.43
C ILE A 179 -10.22 -9.85 0.66
N LYS A 180 -11.00 -10.85 0.25
CA LYS A 180 -11.50 -11.91 1.10
C LYS A 180 -10.65 -13.15 0.94
N GLY A 181 -10.16 -13.69 2.04
CA GLY A 181 -9.55 -15.01 2.07
C GLY A 181 -10.36 -15.94 3.00
N TRP A 182 -10.59 -17.17 2.60
CA TRP A 182 -11.31 -18.15 3.43
C TRP A 182 -10.86 -19.58 3.15
N VAL A 183 -11.25 -20.46 4.05
CA VAL A 183 -11.07 -21.91 3.88
C VAL A 183 -12.45 -22.53 3.65
N ASP A 184 -12.61 -23.20 2.53
CA ASP A 184 -13.86 -23.89 2.21
C ASP A 184 -14.06 -25.15 3.07
N LYS A 185 -15.24 -25.72 3.05
CA LYS A 185 -15.60 -26.95 3.80
C LYS A 185 -14.74 -28.19 3.46
N ASN A 186 -13.99 -28.14 2.34
CA ASN A 186 -13.10 -29.20 1.92
C ASN A 186 -11.65 -28.94 2.36
N GLY A 187 -11.39 -27.86 3.10
CA GLY A 187 -10.08 -27.45 3.55
C GLY A 187 -9.24 -26.69 2.50
N ASN A 188 -9.83 -26.34 1.34
CA ASN A 188 -9.10 -25.57 0.33
C ASN A 188 -9.10 -24.10 0.64
N THR A 189 -7.95 -23.45 0.51
CA THR A 189 -7.81 -22.01 0.62
C THR A 189 -8.36 -21.33 -0.64
N LYS A 190 -9.13 -20.29 -0.45
CA LYS A 190 -9.74 -19.45 -1.49
C LYS A 190 -9.41 -17.99 -1.25
N GLU A 191 -9.32 -17.24 -2.32
CA GLU A 191 -9.19 -15.79 -2.29
C GLU A 191 -10.06 -15.16 -3.37
N PHE A 192 -10.66 -14.02 -3.05
CA PHE A 192 -11.35 -13.20 -4.02
C PHE A 192 -11.09 -11.71 -3.76
N VAL A 193 -10.99 -10.94 -4.83
CA VAL A 193 -10.77 -9.50 -4.80
C VAL A 193 -12.01 -8.79 -5.32
N TYR A 194 -12.62 -7.98 -4.48
CA TYR A 194 -13.75 -7.12 -4.83
C TYR A 194 -13.28 -5.68 -4.97
N ASP A 195 -13.55 -5.02 -6.09
CA ASP A 195 -13.53 -3.56 -6.14
C ASP A 195 -14.82 -3.09 -5.46
N VAL A 196 -14.73 -2.17 -4.50
CA VAL A 196 -15.86 -1.76 -3.66
C VAL A 196 -16.20 -0.28 -3.78
N ALA A 197 -15.28 0.53 -4.30
CA ALA A 197 -15.53 1.91 -4.70
C ALA A 197 -14.58 2.30 -5.84
N CYS A 198 -15.11 3.05 -6.80
CA CYS A 198 -14.38 3.53 -7.97
C CYS A 198 -14.27 5.06 -7.91
N ALA A 199 -13.14 5.59 -8.36
CA ALA A 199 -12.97 7.03 -8.50
C ALA A 199 -13.85 7.61 -9.62
N ASN A 200 -13.94 8.94 -9.69
CA ASN A 200 -14.70 9.67 -10.69
C ASN A 200 -16.20 9.32 -10.72
N ASN A 201 -16.77 8.92 -9.57
CA ASN A 201 -18.16 8.47 -9.43
C ASN A 201 -18.54 7.30 -10.37
N LEU A 202 -17.57 6.51 -10.78
CA LEU A 202 -17.82 5.31 -11.56
C LEU A 202 -18.40 4.20 -10.66
N GLU A 203 -19.30 3.42 -11.21
CA GLU A 203 -19.93 2.30 -10.50
C GLU A 203 -19.12 1.02 -10.68
N VAL A 204 -19.12 0.18 -9.63
CA VAL A 204 -18.55 -1.16 -9.70
C VAL A 204 -19.48 -2.03 -10.54
N ASN A 205 -18.92 -2.73 -11.52
CA ASN A 205 -19.68 -3.72 -12.29
C ASN A 205 -20.09 -4.88 -11.36
N VAL A 206 -21.40 -5.13 -11.27
CA VAL A 206 -21.98 -6.11 -10.33
C VAL A 206 -21.63 -7.56 -10.66
N GLU A 207 -21.38 -7.88 -11.93
CA GLU A 207 -21.07 -9.25 -12.37
C GLU A 207 -19.59 -9.57 -12.17
N THR A 208 -18.72 -8.63 -12.51
CA THR A 208 -17.27 -8.85 -12.46
C THR A 208 -16.64 -8.40 -11.14
N HIS A 209 -17.36 -7.60 -10.35
CA HIS A 209 -16.85 -6.93 -9.15
C HIS A 209 -15.59 -6.09 -9.43
N ARG A 210 -15.57 -5.39 -10.57
CA ARG A 210 -14.45 -4.54 -11.00
C ARG A 210 -14.92 -3.14 -11.34
N CYS A 211 -14.06 -2.17 -11.02
CA CYS A 211 -14.21 -0.81 -11.52
C CYS A 211 -13.88 -0.76 -13.02
N PRO A 212 -14.61 0.02 -13.80
CA PRO A 212 -14.21 0.33 -15.17
C PRO A 212 -12.91 1.13 -15.20
N ASP A 213 -12.29 1.23 -16.38
CA ASP A 213 -11.12 2.09 -16.59
C ASP A 213 -11.53 3.56 -16.42
N ASN A 214 -10.90 4.26 -15.48
CA ASN A 214 -11.16 5.68 -15.23
C ASN A 214 -10.41 6.62 -16.19
N GLY A 215 -9.70 6.07 -17.18
CA GLY A 215 -8.98 6.84 -18.18
C GLY A 215 -7.65 7.43 -17.71
N ALA A 216 -7.19 7.12 -16.49
CA ALA A 216 -5.90 7.61 -15.99
C ALA A 216 -4.74 7.11 -16.88
N ARG A 217 -3.89 8.04 -17.29
CA ARG A 217 -2.71 7.77 -18.12
C ARG A 217 -1.51 8.56 -17.62
N VAL A 218 -0.33 8.06 -17.94
CA VAL A 218 0.95 8.71 -17.63
C VAL A 218 1.63 9.06 -18.94
N ASP A 219 2.04 10.29 -19.08
CA ASP A 219 2.97 10.68 -20.15
C ASP A 219 4.37 10.18 -19.79
N ILE A 220 4.87 9.23 -20.58
CA ILE A 220 6.17 8.59 -20.29
C ILE A 220 7.36 9.50 -20.57
N GLU A 221 7.19 10.55 -21.37
CA GLU A 221 8.28 11.47 -21.70
C GLU A 221 8.51 12.51 -20.60
N SER A 222 7.44 12.96 -19.96
CA SER A 222 7.47 13.97 -18.90
C SER A 222 7.14 13.44 -17.51
N CYS A 223 6.60 12.21 -17.42
CA CYS A 223 5.96 11.65 -16.24
C CYS A 223 4.78 12.47 -15.70
N ALA A 224 4.18 13.29 -16.53
CA ALA A 224 3.00 14.04 -16.17
C ALA A 224 1.78 13.11 -16.06
N ILE A 225 0.92 13.41 -15.09
CA ILE A 225 -0.38 12.77 -14.88
C ILE A 225 -1.47 13.85 -14.92
N ASN A 226 -2.70 13.43 -15.20
CA ASN A 226 -3.84 14.34 -15.05
C ASN A 226 -4.34 14.30 -13.58
N PRO A 227 -4.19 15.38 -12.80
CA PRO A 227 -4.62 15.43 -11.41
C PRO A 227 -6.14 15.42 -11.23
N GLU A 228 -6.91 15.78 -12.26
CA GLU A 228 -8.38 15.78 -12.24
C GLU A 228 -8.98 14.37 -12.42
N THR A 229 -8.17 13.41 -12.88
CA THR A 229 -8.60 12.01 -12.99
C THR A 229 -8.30 11.29 -11.69
N GLY A 230 -9.32 10.67 -11.09
CA GLY A 230 -9.20 10.01 -9.79
C GLY A 230 -9.94 10.77 -8.69
N SER A 231 -9.71 10.39 -7.45
CA SER A 231 -10.37 10.99 -6.28
C SER A 231 -9.35 11.29 -5.18
N ALA A 232 -9.52 12.45 -4.51
CA ALA A 232 -8.72 12.78 -3.33
C ALA A 232 -9.08 11.88 -2.14
N GLN A 233 -10.33 11.43 -2.09
CA GLN A 233 -10.83 10.53 -1.05
C GLN A 233 -11.80 9.52 -1.66
N LEU A 234 -11.81 8.33 -1.12
CA LEU A 234 -12.78 7.28 -1.39
C LEU A 234 -13.29 6.73 -0.05
N ALA A 235 -14.58 6.56 0.06
CA ALA A 235 -15.22 5.96 1.23
C ALA A 235 -16.42 5.12 0.78
N THR A 236 -16.65 4.00 1.46
CA THR A 236 -17.77 3.12 1.16
C THR A 236 -18.16 2.26 2.35
N LEU A 237 -19.41 1.86 2.38
CA LEU A 237 -19.89 0.70 3.11
C LEU A 237 -20.07 -0.46 2.12
N TRP A 238 -19.56 -1.62 2.46
CA TRP A 238 -19.63 -2.79 1.62
C TRP A 238 -20.00 -4.04 2.43
N THR A 239 -20.85 -4.85 1.86
CA THR A 239 -21.28 -6.14 2.42
C THR A 239 -20.82 -7.25 1.49
N ASP A 240 -20.23 -8.31 2.05
CA ASP A 240 -19.77 -9.46 1.25
C ASP A 240 -20.96 -10.22 0.64
N PRO A 241 -21.13 -10.22 -0.70
CA PRO A 241 -22.24 -10.91 -1.35
C PRO A 241 -22.15 -12.43 -1.24
N THR A 242 -20.99 -12.96 -0.85
CA THR A 242 -20.74 -14.40 -0.69
C THR A 242 -20.43 -14.77 0.76
N PHE A 243 -20.89 -13.95 1.70
CA PHE A 243 -20.65 -14.22 3.12
C PHE A 243 -21.29 -15.53 3.57
N ASN A 244 -20.52 -16.35 4.27
CA ASN A 244 -21.00 -17.56 4.90
C ASN A 244 -20.65 -17.55 6.40
N PRO A 245 -21.63 -17.49 7.31
CA PRO A 245 -21.40 -17.40 8.75
C PRO A 245 -20.80 -18.66 9.36
N GLN A 246 -20.66 -19.74 8.61
CA GLN A 246 -20.05 -21.00 9.08
C GLN A 246 -18.58 -21.13 8.65
N GLU A 247 -18.09 -20.25 7.77
CA GLU A 247 -16.74 -20.29 7.26
C GLU A 247 -15.85 -19.29 8.01
N ARG A 248 -14.63 -19.72 8.32
CA ARG A 248 -13.60 -18.80 8.79
C ARG A 248 -13.06 -18.03 7.63
N SER A 249 -13.06 -16.71 7.75
CA SER A 249 -12.55 -15.83 6.72
C SER A 249 -11.74 -14.67 7.31
N PHE A 250 -10.96 -14.02 6.47
CA PHE A 250 -10.35 -12.75 6.78
C PHE A 250 -10.57 -11.78 5.63
N TYR A 251 -10.61 -10.52 5.96
CA TYR A 251 -10.79 -9.44 5.02
C TYR A 251 -9.74 -8.37 5.24
N TYR A 252 -9.16 -7.84 4.18
CA TYR A 252 -8.33 -6.65 4.28
C TYR A 252 -8.66 -5.68 3.14
N ALA A 253 -8.52 -4.40 3.43
CA ALA A 253 -8.71 -3.36 2.44
C ALA A 253 -7.40 -3.07 1.70
N ARG A 254 -7.53 -2.78 0.41
CA ARG A 254 -6.46 -2.26 -0.44
C ARG A 254 -6.98 -1.05 -1.21
N VAL A 255 -6.20 0.00 -1.26
CA VAL A 255 -6.47 1.16 -2.11
C VAL A 255 -5.37 1.30 -3.14
N LEU A 256 -5.74 1.66 -4.36
CA LEU A 256 -4.80 1.91 -5.44
C LEU A 256 -4.91 3.37 -5.88
N GLU A 257 -3.77 4.00 -6.13
CA GLU A 257 -3.68 5.28 -6.84
C GLU A 257 -3.75 5.08 -8.35
N ASN A 258 -3.90 6.15 -9.09
CA ASN A 258 -3.66 6.15 -10.52
C ASN A 258 -2.21 5.81 -10.84
N PRO A 259 -1.92 5.27 -12.04
CA PRO A 259 -0.55 4.98 -12.43
C PRO A 259 0.33 6.24 -12.41
N THR A 260 1.59 6.07 -12.01
CA THR A 260 2.66 7.07 -12.07
C THR A 260 3.89 6.49 -12.76
N CYS A 261 4.88 7.31 -13.09
CA CYS A 261 6.15 6.79 -13.53
C CYS A 261 6.85 6.00 -12.43
N ARG A 262 7.41 4.87 -12.79
CA ARG A 262 8.30 4.14 -11.92
C ARG A 262 9.61 4.91 -11.70
N TRP A 263 10.26 4.73 -10.56
CA TRP A 263 11.52 5.41 -10.23
C TRP A 263 12.58 5.29 -11.33
N SER A 264 12.68 4.13 -11.97
CA SER A 264 13.65 3.90 -13.05
C SER A 264 13.33 4.70 -14.32
N THR A 265 12.08 5.04 -14.56
CA THR A 265 11.64 5.92 -15.66
C THR A 265 12.02 7.36 -15.35
N TRP A 266 11.77 7.83 -14.11
CA TRP A 266 12.22 9.13 -13.64
C TRP A 266 13.74 9.30 -13.76
N ASP A 267 14.51 8.30 -13.37
CA ASP A 267 15.98 8.35 -13.45
C ASP A 267 16.45 8.43 -14.91
N ALA A 268 15.81 7.70 -15.82
CA ALA A 268 16.11 7.75 -17.24
C ALA A 268 15.84 9.14 -17.85
N ILE A 269 14.67 9.73 -17.51
CA ILE A 269 14.31 11.08 -17.97
C ILE A 269 15.33 12.11 -17.46
N ARG A 270 15.67 12.08 -16.17
CA ARG A 270 16.67 12.98 -15.58
C ARG A 270 18.06 12.81 -16.19
N ALA A 271 18.40 11.62 -16.64
CA ALA A 271 19.66 11.31 -17.32
C ALA A 271 19.61 11.60 -18.83
N GLY A 272 18.47 12.00 -19.38
CA GLY A 272 18.30 12.25 -20.82
C GLY A 272 18.44 10.99 -21.69
N ILE A 273 18.11 9.81 -21.12
CA ILE A 273 18.17 8.51 -21.81
C ILE A 273 16.78 7.86 -21.86
N GLN A 274 16.61 6.91 -22.76
CA GLN A 274 15.36 6.14 -22.82
C GLN A 274 15.22 5.23 -21.58
N PRO A 275 14.01 5.07 -21.04
CA PRO A 275 13.74 4.11 -19.97
C PRO A 275 14.16 2.69 -20.36
N ARG A 276 14.59 1.90 -19.37
CA ARG A 276 14.98 0.50 -19.58
C ARG A 276 13.86 -0.27 -20.28
N PRO A 277 14.18 -0.97 -21.40
CA PRO A 277 13.15 -1.67 -22.17
C PRO A 277 12.62 -2.93 -21.48
N ASP A 278 13.38 -3.49 -20.54
CA ASP A 278 13.07 -4.73 -19.82
C ASP A 278 12.30 -4.47 -18.49
N LEU A 279 12.00 -3.21 -18.16
CA LEU A 279 11.25 -2.86 -16.97
C LEU A 279 9.93 -2.16 -17.32
N SER A 280 8.94 -2.35 -16.45
CA SER A 280 7.72 -1.55 -16.50
C SER A 280 8.08 -0.06 -16.36
N LYS A 281 7.49 0.78 -17.18
CA LYS A 281 7.71 2.24 -17.16
C LYS A 281 6.88 2.93 -16.10
N THR A 282 5.76 2.32 -15.73
CA THR A 282 4.80 2.84 -14.76
C THR A 282 4.63 1.89 -13.59
N ILE A 283 4.18 2.43 -12.47
CA ILE A 283 3.79 1.71 -11.29
C ILE A 283 2.46 2.26 -10.78
N GLN A 284 1.69 1.43 -10.12
CA GLN A 284 0.47 1.82 -9.44
C GLN A 284 0.70 1.63 -7.94
N GLU A 285 0.90 2.75 -7.25
CA GLU A 285 1.15 2.76 -5.82
C GLU A 285 -0.15 2.44 -5.06
N ARG A 286 0.00 1.97 -3.82
CA ARG A 286 -1.12 1.40 -3.08
C ARG A 286 -0.90 1.39 -1.57
N ALA A 287 -1.98 1.18 -0.84
CA ALA A 287 -1.91 0.89 0.58
C ALA A 287 -2.74 -0.36 0.92
N TRP A 288 -2.38 -1.03 2.02
CA TRP A 288 -3.05 -2.23 2.54
C TRP A 288 -3.28 -2.09 4.04
N SER A 289 -4.47 -2.45 4.50
CA SER A 289 -4.77 -2.55 5.93
C SER A 289 -4.28 -3.87 6.53
N SER A 290 -4.15 -3.93 7.85
CA SER A 290 -4.19 -5.19 8.57
C SER A 290 -5.53 -5.89 8.35
N PRO A 291 -5.56 -7.25 8.34
CA PRO A 291 -6.79 -7.99 8.15
C PRO A 291 -7.72 -7.93 9.36
N ILE A 292 -9.03 -7.97 9.12
CA ILE A 292 -10.04 -8.32 10.11
C ILE A 292 -10.37 -9.80 9.93
N HIS A 293 -10.27 -10.57 10.98
CA HIS A 293 -10.61 -11.98 10.97
C HIS A 293 -12.07 -12.18 11.37
N TYR A 294 -12.79 -12.99 10.63
CA TYR A 294 -14.12 -13.47 10.99
C TYR A 294 -14.02 -14.90 11.51
N VAL A 295 -14.61 -15.13 12.69
CA VAL A 295 -14.66 -16.46 13.31
C VAL A 295 -16.12 -16.84 13.49
N GLY A 296 -16.61 -17.72 12.60
CA GLY A 296 -17.86 -18.46 12.78
C GLY A 296 -17.67 -19.52 13.86
N GLN A 297 -18.56 -19.60 14.82
CA GLN A 297 -18.61 -20.70 15.79
C GLN A 297 -19.67 -21.72 15.36
#